data_42f2c1b399711bceafdb80bbb80cff11
#
_entry.id   42f2c1b399711bceafdb80bbb80cff11
#
_cell.length_a   1.000
_cell.length_b   1.000
_cell.length_c   1.000
_cell.angle_alpha   90.00
_cell.angle_beta   90.00
_cell.angle_gamma   90.00
#
_symmetry.space_group_name_H-M   'P 1'
#
loop_
_entity.id
_entity.type
_entity.pdbx_description
1 polymer ?
#
loop_
_entity_poly.entity_id
_entity_poly.type
_entity_poly.pdbx_seq_one_letter_code
_entity_poly.pdbx_strand_id
1 'polypeptide(L)'
;MGAILRQSGKRRNVQTFFISIGARYKRIRKRPRGVPSPQLYEYKVEKLQELEKQACEGRIRLYYADESHTCTEGYAPYGWQLRGEDVYIPSQRVARLNIFGMIDRDNRYKGFTTSEKMTADKIVSFLDEISFNLKMDTFVVLDNASVHRNKKIRELRPIWKQRGLFLFYLPPYSPQLNIAEILWRILKGKWMRPQDYITSDMLFYTTIELWRI
;
A
#
# COMPACT_ATOMS: atom_id res chain seq x y z
N MET A 1 -36.11 -48.06 -18.29
CA MET A 1 -36.43 -46.98 -17.32
C MET A 1 -35.32 -46.93 -16.30
N GLY A 2 -34.35 -46.03 -16.52
CA GLY A 2 -33.18 -45.91 -15.66
C GLY A 2 -33.37 -44.78 -14.65
N ALA A 3 -33.29 -45.12 -13.39
CA ALA A 3 -33.39 -44.19 -12.29
C ALA A 3 -32.10 -43.37 -12.18
N ILE A 4 -32.15 -42.06 -12.44
CA ILE A 4 -31.07 -41.13 -12.18
C ILE A 4 -31.07 -40.84 -10.68
N LEU A 5 -30.15 -41.47 -9.94
CA LEU A 5 -29.88 -41.18 -8.54
C LEU A 5 -29.21 -39.82 -8.42
N ARG A 6 -29.95 -38.86 -7.88
CA ARG A 6 -29.43 -37.52 -7.49
C ARG A 6 -28.39 -37.66 -6.37
N GLN A 7 -27.11 -37.45 -6.67
CA GLN A 7 -26.03 -37.38 -5.69
C GLN A 7 -25.98 -35.99 -5.00
N SER A 8 -26.94 -35.67 -4.14
CA SER A 8 -26.91 -34.43 -3.36
C SER A 8 -26.25 -34.56 -1.98
N GLY A 9 -25.86 -35.75 -1.58
CA GLY A 9 -25.33 -36.04 -0.23
C GLY A 9 -23.81 -35.88 -0.05
N LYS A 10 -23.02 -35.94 -1.11
CA LYS A 10 -21.55 -36.07 -0.99
C LYS A 10 -20.83 -34.77 -0.60
N ARG A 11 -21.34 -33.59 -0.91
CA ARG A 11 -20.63 -32.34 -0.62
C ARG A 11 -20.61 -31.99 0.87
N ARG A 12 -21.66 -32.27 1.61
CA ARG A 12 -21.72 -32.04 3.07
C ARG A 12 -20.70 -32.87 3.85
N ASN A 13 -20.49 -34.10 3.44
CA ASN A 13 -19.56 -35.04 4.10
C ASN A 13 -18.09 -34.59 3.97
N VAL A 14 -17.69 -34.00 2.84
CA VAL A 14 -16.31 -33.55 2.62
C VAL A 14 -15.98 -32.35 3.51
N GLN A 15 -16.86 -31.37 3.60
CA GLN A 15 -16.64 -30.20 4.46
C GLN A 15 -16.62 -30.59 5.93
N THR A 16 -17.56 -31.44 6.38
CA THR A 16 -17.62 -31.97 7.74
C THR A 16 -16.35 -32.76 8.09
N PHE A 17 -15.86 -33.58 7.18
CA PHE A 17 -14.60 -34.30 7.34
C PHE A 17 -13.42 -33.34 7.55
N PHE A 18 -13.27 -32.29 6.70
CA PHE A 18 -12.19 -31.32 6.88
C PHE A 18 -12.29 -30.58 8.21
N ILE A 19 -13.49 -30.22 8.64
CA ILE A 19 -13.71 -29.57 9.95
C ILE A 19 -13.33 -30.51 11.10
N SER A 20 -13.68 -31.81 11.02
CA SER A 20 -13.41 -32.78 12.07
C SER A 20 -11.90 -33.04 12.30
N ILE A 21 -11.08 -32.88 11.25
CA ILE A 21 -9.62 -32.98 11.36
C ILE A 21 -8.95 -31.61 11.65
N GLY A 22 -9.72 -30.58 12.07
CA GLY A 22 -9.20 -29.26 12.43
C GLY A 22 -8.87 -28.33 11.25
N ALA A 23 -9.15 -28.76 10.02
CA ALA A 23 -8.95 -27.92 8.84
C ALA A 23 -10.01 -26.81 8.78
N ARG A 24 -9.62 -25.66 8.26
CA ARG A 24 -10.52 -24.52 8.03
C ARG A 24 -10.37 -23.99 6.62
N TYR A 25 -11.48 -23.69 5.97
CA TYR A 25 -11.48 -23.02 4.68
C TYR A 25 -11.01 -21.58 4.85
N LYS A 26 -9.79 -21.28 4.40
CA LYS A 26 -9.18 -19.95 4.49
C LYS A 26 -8.69 -19.50 3.13
N ARG A 27 -8.63 -18.18 2.92
CA ARG A 27 -8.02 -17.60 1.73
C ARG A 27 -6.56 -18.04 1.61
N ILE A 28 -6.19 -18.64 0.47
CA ILE A 28 -4.81 -18.98 0.15
C ILE A 28 -4.05 -17.67 -0.08
N ARG A 29 -3.02 -17.43 0.71
CA ARG A 29 -2.15 -16.27 0.56
C ARG A 29 -0.96 -16.65 -0.32
N LYS A 30 -0.69 -15.81 -1.33
CA LYS A 30 0.57 -15.91 -2.08
C LYS A 30 1.71 -15.51 -1.13
N ARG A 31 2.66 -16.39 -0.93
CA ARG A 31 3.90 -16.08 -0.22
C ARG A 31 5.01 -15.87 -1.24
N PRO A 32 5.74 -14.74 -1.21
CA PRO A 32 6.93 -14.57 -2.03
C PRO A 32 7.96 -15.66 -1.71
N ARG A 33 8.69 -16.09 -2.71
CA ARG A 33 9.85 -16.97 -2.50
C ARG A 33 10.99 -16.14 -1.93
N GLY A 34 11.44 -16.44 -0.73
CA GLY A 34 12.54 -15.79 -0.02
C GLY A 34 12.07 -15.21 1.32
N VAL A 35 12.68 -15.71 2.36
CA VAL A 35 12.56 -15.14 3.71
C VAL A 35 13.84 -14.34 3.93
N PRO A 36 13.80 -13.09 4.39
CA PRO A 36 15.01 -12.40 4.80
C PRO A 36 15.72 -13.22 5.87
N SER A 37 17.06 -13.18 5.94
CA SER A 37 17.74 -13.84 7.04
C SER A 37 17.21 -13.25 8.36
N PRO A 38 16.95 -14.07 9.38
CA PRO A 38 16.45 -13.58 10.67
C PRO A 38 17.32 -12.46 11.24
N GLN A 39 18.62 -12.59 11.15
CA GLN A 39 19.59 -11.58 11.63
C GLN A 39 19.46 -10.24 10.89
N LEU A 40 19.29 -10.27 9.56
CA LEU A 40 19.07 -9.03 8.78
C LEU A 40 17.72 -8.39 9.15
N TYR A 41 16.70 -9.21 9.38
CA TYR A 41 15.38 -8.71 9.77
C TYR A 41 15.45 -8.03 11.14
N GLU A 42 16.00 -8.70 12.14
CA GLU A 42 16.18 -8.18 13.51
C GLU A 42 16.98 -6.87 13.50
N TYR A 43 18.16 -6.87 12.87
CA TYR A 43 18.98 -5.67 12.72
C TYR A 43 18.20 -4.50 12.11
N LYS A 44 17.41 -4.75 11.05
CA LYS A 44 16.64 -3.69 10.40
C LYS A 44 15.49 -3.18 11.27
N VAL A 45 14.85 -4.07 12.03
CA VAL A 45 13.80 -3.69 12.98
C VAL A 45 14.38 -2.84 14.10
N GLU A 46 15.50 -3.22 14.70
CA GLU A 46 16.17 -2.43 15.72
C GLU A 46 16.54 -1.03 15.21
N LYS A 47 17.14 -0.95 14.03
CA LYS A 47 17.46 0.35 13.40
C LYS A 47 16.25 1.21 13.12
N LEU A 48 15.14 0.61 12.69
CA LEU A 48 13.89 1.33 12.51
C LEU A 48 13.35 1.87 13.84
N GLN A 49 13.40 1.09 14.90
CA GLN A 49 13.00 1.51 16.26
C GLN A 49 13.86 2.67 16.77
N GLU A 50 15.18 2.64 16.52
CA GLU A 50 16.07 3.76 16.84
C GLU A 50 15.66 5.05 16.10
N LEU A 51 15.34 4.95 14.80
CA LEU A 51 14.86 6.08 14.01
C LEU A 51 13.50 6.59 14.52
N GLU A 52 12.58 5.70 14.87
CA GLU A 52 11.28 6.06 15.43
C GLU A 52 11.45 6.80 16.77
N LYS A 53 12.36 6.34 17.63
CA LYS A 53 12.68 7.03 18.88
C LYS A 53 13.22 8.43 18.62
N GLN A 54 14.17 8.58 17.70
CA GLN A 54 14.73 9.89 17.34
C GLN A 54 13.68 10.83 16.76
N ALA A 55 12.75 10.30 15.97
CA ALA A 55 11.65 11.08 15.41
C ALA A 55 10.65 11.52 16.49
N CYS A 56 10.32 10.64 17.44
CA CYS A 56 9.47 10.97 18.59
C CYS A 56 10.09 12.06 19.48
N GLU A 57 11.42 12.06 19.62
CA GLU A 57 12.18 13.08 20.34
C GLU A 57 12.35 14.39 19.53
N GLY A 58 11.84 14.46 18.30
CA GLY A 58 11.93 15.63 17.43
C GLY A 58 13.32 15.91 16.86
N ARG A 59 14.26 14.96 16.96
CA ARG A 59 15.63 15.10 16.45
C ARG A 59 15.73 14.93 14.93
N ILE A 60 14.83 14.12 14.36
CA ILE A 60 14.74 13.85 12.92
C ILE A 60 13.29 13.85 12.47
N ARG A 61 13.07 13.92 11.16
CA ARG A 61 11.81 13.60 10.52
C ARG A 61 11.86 12.17 9.95
N LEU A 62 10.83 11.37 10.20
CA LEU A 62 10.74 10.00 9.69
C LEU A 62 9.44 9.84 8.89
N TYR A 63 9.58 9.68 7.58
CA TYR A 63 8.47 9.37 6.68
C TYR A 63 8.51 7.91 6.26
N TYR A 64 7.33 7.33 6.09
CA TYR A 64 7.14 6.01 5.48
C TYR A 64 6.53 6.22 4.11
N ALA A 65 7.20 5.75 3.07
CA ALA A 65 6.78 5.96 1.69
C ALA A 65 6.41 4.64 1.01
N ASP A 66 5.44 4.73 0.11
CA ASP A 66 4.97 3.59 -0.67
C ASP A 66 4.18 4.07 -1.89
N GLU A 67 4.00 3.19 -2.89
CA GLU A 67 3.12 3.40 -4.03
C GLU A 67 1.76 2.77 -3.83
N SER A 68 0.77 3.44 -4.36
CA SER A 68 -0.58 2.93 -4.46
C SER A 68 -1.24 3.34 -5.76
N HIS A 69 -2.48 2.94 -5.96
CA HIS A 69 -3.31 3.42 -7.05
C HIS A 69 -4.78 3.31 -6.70
N THR A 70 -5.57 4.16 -7.33
CA THR A 70 -7.02 4.02 -7.43
C THR A 70 -7.39 3.72 -8.88
N CYS A 71 -8.45 2.97 -9.12
CA CYS A 71 -8.94 2.65 -10.46
C CYS A 71 -10.48 2.55 -10.45
N THR A 72 -11.09 2.76 -11.61
CA THR A 72 -12.56 2.73 -11.77
C THR A 72 -13.17 1.34 -11.55
N GLU A 73 -12.39 0.26 -11.53
CA GLU A 73 -12.87 -1.07 -11.14
C GLU A 73 -13.23 -1.18 -9.66
N GLY A 74 -12.92 -0.16 -8.88
CA GLY A 74 -13.34 0.01 -7.49
C GLY A 74 -12.90 -1.11 -6.52
N TYR A 75 -12.48 -0.74 -5.34
CA TYR A 75 -12.35 -1.65 -4.20
C TYR A 75 -13.42 -1.27 -3.15
N ALA A 76 -14.69 -1.46 -3.52
CA ALA A 76 -15.79 -1.30 -2.58
C ALA A 76 -16.55 -2.63 -2.46
N PRO A 77 -15.97 -3.65 -1.79
CA PRO A 77 -16.55 -4.99 -1.73
C PRO A 77 -17.87 -5.05 -0.95
N TYR A 78 -18.13 -4.05 -0.10
CA TYR A 78 -19.33 -4.00 0.75
C TYR A 78 -19.79 -2.55 0.92
N GLY A 79 -21.11 -2.33 0.81
CA GLY A 79 -21.77 -1.07 1.06
C GLY A 79 -23.12 -1.28 1.77
N TRP A 80 -23.60 -0.28 2.48
CA TRP A 80 -24.94 -0.29 3.03
C TRP A 80 -25.93 -0.09 1.89
N GLN A 81 -26.91 -1.00 1.80
CA GLN A 81 -27.97 -0.99 0.79
C GLN A 81 -29.29 -1.22 1.50
N LEU A 82 -30.34 -0.51 1.09
CA LEU A 82 -31.69 -0.76 1.56
C LEU A 82 -32.24 -2.02 0.90
N ARG A 83 -33.24 -2.65 1.54
CA ARG A 83 -33.85 -3.86 0.98
C ARG A 83 -34.53 -3.52 -0.34
N GLY A 84 -34.10 -4.19 -1.41
CA GLY A 84 -34.62 -3.96 -2.77
C GLY A 84 -33.88 -2.89 -3.57
N GLU A 85 -32.82 -2.31 -3.01
CA GLU A 85 -31.90 -1.42 -3.74
C GLU A 85 -30.58 -2.14 -4.00
N ASP A 86 -30.09 -2.05 -5.22
CA ASP A 86 -28.78 -2.55 -5.60
C ASP A 86 -27.86 -1.37 -5.91
N VAL A 87 -26.76 -1.26 -5.16
CA VAL A 87 -25.69 -0.31 -5.46
C VAL A 87 -24.62 -1.02 -6.28
N TYR A 88 -24.35 -0.52 -7.48
CA TYR A 88 -23.33 -1.08 -8.37
C TYR A 88 -22.38 -0.01 -8.87
N ILE A 89 -21.16 -0.44 -9.13
CA ILE A 89 -20.16 0.37 -9.81
C ILE A 89 -20.22 -0.03 -11.29
N PRO A 90 -20.42 0.94 -12.21
CA PRO A 90 -20.48 0.63 -13.63
C PRO A 90 -19.18 -0.03 -14.11
N SER A 91 -19.28 -1.14 -14.85
CA SER A 91 -18.14 -1.72 -15.56
C SER A 91 -17.82 -0.84 -16.77
N GLN A 92 -16.68 -0.16 -16.74
CA GLN A 92 -16.24 0.71 -17.82
C GLN A 92 -14.73 0.53 -18.06
N ARG A 93 -14.19 1.19 -19.08
CA ARG A 93 -12.76 1.15 -19.36
C ARG A 93 -11.98 1.62 -18.14
N VAL A 94 -11.03 0.80 -17.71
CA VAL A 94 -10.26 1.04 -16.48
C VAL A 94 -9.44 2.32 -16.61
N ALA A 95 -9.84 3.36 -15.89
CA ALA A 95 -8.98 4.50 -15.63
C ALA A 95 -8.21 4.26 -14.32
N ARG A 96 -6.95 4.64 -14.29
CA ARG A 96 -6.06 4.42 -13.15
C ARG A 96 -5.32 5.69 -12.80
N LEU A 97 -5.32 6.04 -11.53
CA LEU A 97 -4.48 7.08 -10.96
C LEU A 97 -3.46 6.43 -10.02
N ASN A 98 -2.19 6.60 -10.32
CA ASN A 98 -1.10 6.12 -9.48
C ASN A 98 -0.72 7.19 -8.48
N ILE A 99 -0.36 6.78 -7.27
CA ILE A 99 -0.05 7.62 -6.13
C ILE A 99 1.32 7.18 -5.61
N PHE A 100 2.22 8.12 -5.41
CA PHE A 100 3.37 7.95 -4.53
C PHE A 100 3.16 8.86 -3.33
N GLY A 101 3.21 8.31 -2.14
CA GLY A 101 2.98 9.09 -0.94
C GLY A 101 3.86 8.66 0.21
N MET A 102 4.15 9.60 1.09
CA MET A 102 4.85 9.36 2.32
C MET A 102 4.17 10.06 3.49
N ILE A 103 4.09 9.36 4.62
CA ILE A 103 3.41 9.80 5.83
C ILE A 103 4.29 9.59 7.04
N ASP A 104 4.27 10.51 7.98
CA ASP A 104 4.89 10.35 9.29
C ASP A 104 3.84 9.96 10.36
N ARG A 105 4.30 9.71 11.58
CA ARG A 105 3.41 9.35 12.70
C ARG A 105 2.58 10.51 13.25
N ASP A 106 2.90 11.74 12.87
CA ASP A 106 2.11 12.93 13.17
C ASP A 106 1.04 13.21 12.10
N ASN A 107 0.82 12.25 11.19
CA ASN A 107 -0.09 12.34 10.04
C ASN A 107 0.28 13.43 9.01
N ARG A 108 1.53 13.91 8.98
CA ARG A 108 1.96 14.79 7.92
C ARG A 108 2.18 13.98 6.66
N TYR A 109 1.49 14.37 5.61
CA TYR A 109 1.54 13.70 4.32
C TYR A 109 2.28 14.55 3.30
N LYS A 110 3.04 13.89 2.44
CA LYS A 110 3.62 14.44 1.20
C LYS A 110 3.51 13.39 0.10
N GLY A 111 3.13 13.80 -1.10
CA GLY A 111 2.99 12.85 -2.20
C GLY A 111 2.62 13.54 -3.50
N PHE A 112 2.54 12.75 -4.56
CA PHE A 112 2.04 13.17 -5.86
C PHE A 112 1.22 12.07 -6.51
N THR A 113 0.39 12.48 -7.45
CA THR A 113 -0.44 11.57 -8.26
C THR A 113 -0.08 11.69 -9.74
N THR A 114 -0.28 10.62 -10.49
CA THR A 114 -0.07 10.60 -11.94
C THR A 114 -0.97 9.57 -12.61
N SER A 115 -1.56 9.92 -13.75
CA SER A 115 -2.27 8.98 -14.61
C SER A 115 -1.33 8.08 -15.42
N GLU A 116 -0.08 8.47 -15.53
CA GLU A 116 0.95 7.69 -16.19
C GLU A 116 1.52 6.62 -15.27
N LYS A 117 2.30 5.69 -15.83
CA LYS A 117 3.02 4.68 -15.04
C LYS A 117 3.93 5.34 -14.00
N MET A 118 3.91 4.83 -12.76
CA MET A 118 4.87 5.20 -11.74
C MET A 118 6.26 4.70 -12.14
N THR A 119 7.22 5.62 -12.22
CA THR A 119 8.60 5.33 -12.62
C THR A 119 9.58 5.82 -11.57
N ALA A 120 10.78 5.24 -11.57
CA ALA A 120 11.85 5.69 -10.68
C ALA A 120 12.19 7.18 -10.90
N ASP A 121 12.09 7.68 -12.14
CA ASP A 121 12.39 9.09 -12.45
C ASP A 121 11.42 10.04 -11.76
N LYS A 122 10.13 9.71 -11.72
CA LYS A 122 9.12 10.52 -11.02
C LYS A 122 9.39 10.55 -9.50
N ILE A 123 9.73 9.39 -8.92
CA ILE A 123 10.09 9.29 -7.49
C ILE A 123 11.37 10.08 -7.20
N VAL A 124 12.37 9.97 -8.06
CA VAL A 124 13.63 10.72 -7.96
C VAL A 124 13.36 12.22 -7.99
N SER A 125 12.59 12.71 -8.97
CA SER A 125 12.26 14.15 -9.08
C SER A 125 11.55 14.66 -7.82
N PHE A 126 10.61 13.89 -7.30
CA PHE A 126 9.88 14.24 -6.09
C PHE A 126 10.78 14.26 -4.84
N LEU A 127 11.62 13.25 -4.63
CA LEU A 127 12.55 13.21 -3.50
C LEU A 127 13.64 14.29 -3.61
N ASP A 128 14.10 14.58 -4.83
CA ASP A 128 15.08 15.63 -5.07
C ASP A 128 14.50 17.00 -4.74
N GLU A 129 13.30 17.31 -5.21
CA GLU A 129 12.58 18.55 -4.87
C GLU A 129 12.42 18.73 -3.35
N ILE A 130 11.99 17.67 -2.66
CA ILE A 130 11.85 17.72 -1.20
C ILE A 130 13.19 17.98 -0.52
N SER A 131 14.28 17.39 -1.03
CA SER A 131 15.60 17.49 -0.44
C SER A 131 16.15 18.92 -0.34
N PHE A 132 15.68 19.83 -1.19
CA PHE A 132 16.07 21.25 -1.14
C PHE A 132 15.42 22.05 0.00
N ASN A 133 14.30 21.56 0.53
CA ASN A 133 13.48 22.30 1.48
C ASN A 133 13.43 21.67 2.88
N LEU A 134 14.39 20.84 3.21
CA LEU A 134 14.45 20.18 4.52
C LEU A 134 14.93 21.16 5.60
N LYS A 135 14.25 21.13 6.74
CA LYS A 135 14.60 21.94 7.93
C LYS A 135 15.38 21.14 8.97
N MET A 136 15.44 19.84 8.82
CA MET A 136 16.12 18.88 9.69
C MET A 136 16.40 17.58 8.93
N ASP A 137 17.28 16.76 9.47
CA ASP A 137 17.55 15.44 8.94
C ASP A 137 16.26 14.64 8.79
N THR A 138 16.02 14.16 7.58
CA THR A 138 14.78 13.50 7.20
C THR A 138 15.08 12.13 6.64
N PHE A 139 14.50 11.12 7.26
CA PHE A 139 14.60 9.73 6.81
C PHE A 139 13.32 9.33 6.08
N VAL A 140 13.48 8.68 4.92
CA VAL A 140 12.38 8.10 4.15
C VAL A 140 12.53 6.58 4.17
N VAL A 141 11.59 5.92 4.81
CA VAL A 141 11.48 4.46 4.87
C VAL A 141 10.80 3.97 3.60
N LEU A 142 11.44 3.08 2.88
CA LEU A 142 10.98 2.50 1.62
C LEU A 142 11.02 0.97 1.70
N ASP A 143 10.17 0.32 0.94
CA ASP A 143 10.31 -1.11 0.72
C ASP A 143 11.49 -1.43 -0.22
N ASN A 144 11.72 -2.73 -0.48
CA ASN A 144 12.79 -3.19 -1.36
C ASN A 144 12.36 -3.33 -2.84
N ALA A 145 11.32 -2.66 -3.30
CA ALA A 145 10.90 -2.70 -4.70
C ALA A 145 12.04 -2.28 -5.64
N SER A 146 12.05 -2.85 -6.84
CA SER A 146 13.10 -2.56 -7.84
C SER A 146 13.16 -1.08 -8.24
N VAL A 147 12.02 -0.41 -8.24
CA VAL A 147 11.89 1.01 -8.54
C VAL A 147 12.66 1.86 -7.53
N HIS A 148 12.64 1.48 -6.24
CA HIS A 148 13.36 2.18 -5.17
C HIS A 148 14.87 1.87 -5.13
N ARG A 149 15.33 0.85 -5.86
CA ARG A 149 16.75 0.47 -5.95
C ARG A 149 17.36 0.79 -7.31
N ASN A 150 16.72 1.64 -8.08
CA ASN A 150 17.20 2.07 -9.39
C ASN A 150 18.57 2.73 -9.31
N LYS A 151 19.32 2.68 -10.44
CA LYS A 151 20.66 3.26 -10.57
C LYS A 151 20.65 4.76 -10.23
N LYS A 152 19.68 5.53 -10.73
CA LYS A 152 19.56 6.98 -10.47
C LYS A 152 19.41 7.30 -8.98
N ILE A 153 18.60 6.52 -8.24
CA ILE A 153 18.46 6.69 -6.80
C ILE A 153 19.80 6.47 -6.10
N ARG A 154 20.54 5.44 -6.50
CA ARG A 154 21.86 5.15 -5.92
C ARG A 154 22.87 6.27 -6.18
N GLU A 155 22.84 6.87 -7.35
CA GLU A 155 23.73 7.98 -7.76
C GLU A 155 23.41 9.27 -6.99
N LEU A 156 22.14 9.55 -6.71
CA LEU A 156 21.71 10.75 -6.00
C LEU A 156 21.77 10.64 -4.47
N ARG A 157 21.81 9.44 -3.91
CA ARG A 157 21.89 9.25 -2.45
C ARG A 157 22.99 10.05 -1.74
N PRO A 158 24.23 10.13 -2.25
CA PRO A 158 25.28 10.96 -1.61
C PRO A 158 24.91 12.45 -1.58
N ILE A 159 24.29 12.97 -2.65
CA ILE A 159 23.84 14.35 -2.76
C ILE A 159 22.69 14.61 -1.78
N TRP A 160 21.69 13.73 -1.74
CA TRP A 160 20.58 13.83 -0.80
C TRP A 160 21.05 13.78 0.65
N LYS A 161 22.02 12.91 0.96
CA LYS A 161 22.62 12.85 2.30
C LYS A 161 23.26 14.18 2.71
N GLN A 162 23.94 14.86 1.80
CA GLN A 162 24.52 16.20 2.07
C GLN A 162 23.44 17.24 2.36
N ARG A 163 22.22 17.06 1.81
CA ARG A 163 21.06 17.93 2.04
C ARG A 163 20.21 17.48 3.23
N GLY A 164 20.61 16.43 3.96
CA GLY A 164 19.85 15.90 5.11
C GLY A 164 18.73 14.93 4.76
N LEU A 165 18.68 14.37 3.52
CA LEU A 165 17.73 13.34 3.13
C LEU A 165 18.39 11.96 3.13
N PHE A 166 17.83 11.04 3.90
CA PHE A 166 18.34 9.68 4.06
C PHE A 166 17.29 8.65 3.65
N LEU A 167 17.68 7.62 2.92
CA LEU A 167 16.80 6.51 2.56
C LEU A 167 17.10 5.29 3.43
N PHE A 168 16.07 4.79 4.08
CA PHE A 168 16.11 3.56 4.87
C PHE A 168 15.26 2.47 4.20
N TYR A 169 15.86 1.34 3.84
CA TYR A 169 15.15 0.23 3.21
C TYR A 169 14.74 -0.82 4.23
N LEU A 170 13.45 -1.14 4.25
CA LEU A 170 12.89 -2.20 5.07
C LEU A 170 13.45 -3.58 4.69
N PRO A 171 13.35 -4.57 5.57
CA PRO A 171 13.63 -5.95 5.18
C PRO A 171 12.71 -6.37 4.00
N PRO A 172 13.17 -7.24 3.11
CA PRO A 172 12.31 -7.79 2.06
C PRO A 172 11.02 -8.40 2.63
N TYR A 173 9.90 -8.19 1.94
CA TYR A 173 8.59 -8.78 2.30
C TYR A 173 8.08 -8.45 3.71
N SER A 174 8.31 -7.24 4.18
CA SER A 174 7.92 -6.78 5.51
C SER A 174 6.95 -5.57 5.47
N PRO A 175 5.80 -5.68 4.77
CA PRO A 175 4.85 -4.57 4.65
C PRO A 175 4.26 -4.15 6.00
N GLN A 176 4.23 -5.05 6.98
CA GLN A 176 3.77 -4.74 8.34
C GLN A 176 4.60 -3.67 9.05
N LEU A 177 5.82 -3.41 8.58
CA LEU A 177 6.70 -2.37 9.10
C LEU A 177 6.49 -1.00 8.41
N ASN A 178 5.66 -0.94 7.35
CA ASN A 178 5.39 0.28 6.61
C ASN A 178 4.00 0.82 6.93
N ILE A 179 3.92 1.92 7.66
CA ILE A 179 2.62 2.54 8.01
C ILE A 179 1.87 3.11 6.79
N ALA A 180 2.55 3.40 5.68
CA ALA A 180 1.89 3.83 4.45
C ALA A 180 0.90 2.78 3.91
N GLU A 181 1.16 1.49 4.11
CA GLU A 181 0.23 0.41 3.79
C GLU A 181 -1.12 0.54 4.53
N ILE A 182 -1.08 1.03 5.78
CA ILE A 182 -2.29 1.29 6.57
C ILE A 182 -3.07 2.44 5.95
N LEU A 183 -2.36 3.50 5.54
CA LEU A 183 -2.95 4.66 4.88
C LEU A 183 -3.71 4.24 3.60
N TRP A 184 -3.09 3.44 2.75
CA TRP A 184 -3.74 2.95 1.52
C TRP A 184 -4.97 2.09 1.79
N ARG A 185 -4.93 1.29 2.84
CA ARG A 185 -6.08 0.48 3.25
C ARG A 185 -7.22 1.35 3.75
N ILE A 186 -6.94 2.41 4.50
CA ILE A 186 -7.95 3.37 4.97
C ILE A 186 -8.52 4.16 3.79
N LEU A 187 -7.68 4.69 2.91
CA LEU A 187 -8.10 5.37 1.70
C LEU A 187 -9.12 4.54 0.92
N LYS A 188 -8.70 3.34 0.50
CA LYS A 188 -9.53 2.47 -0.37
C LYS A 188 -10.74 1.87 0.33
N GLY A 189 -10.67 1.63 1.63
CA GLY A 189 -11.71 0.90 2.35
C GLY A 189 -12.66 1.76 3.16
N LYS A 190 -12.33 3.04 3.42
CA LYS A 190 -13.14 3.91 4.29
C LYS A 190 -13.40 5.30 3.70
N TRP A 191 -12.43 5.88 2.99
CA TRP A 191 -12.56 7.25 2.50
C TRP A 191 -13.15 7.31 1.11
N MET A 192 -12.81 6.34 0.25
CA MET A 192 -13.42 6.21 -1.08
C MET A 192 -14.80 5.57 -0.96
N ARG A 193 -15.81 6.22 -1.52
CA ARG A 193 -17.22 5.77 -1.52
C ARG A 193 -17.57 5.18 -2.90
N PRO A 194 -18.62 4.35 -3.01
CA PRO A 194 -19.04 3.77 -4.30
C PRO A 194 -19.25 4.82 -5.41
N GLN A 195 -19.84 5.97 -5.07
CA GLN A 195 -20.06 7.06 -6.03
C GLN A 195 -18.77 7.67 -6.58
N ASP A 196 -17.66 7.63 -5.85
CA ASP A 196 -16.37 8.18 -6.28
C ASP A 196 -15.76 7.38 -7.44
N TYR A 197 -16.28 6.15 -7.69
CA TYR A 197 -15.84 5.27 -8.77
C TYR A 197 -16.68 5.36 -10.05
N ILE A 198 -17.74 6.17 -10.08
CA ILE A 198 -18.69 6.23 -11.21
C ILE A 198 -18.00 6.73 -12.49
N THR A 199 -17.14 7.73 -12.38
CA THR A 199 -16.34 8.24 -13.51
C THR A 199 -14.88 8.38 -13.15
N SER A 200 -13.99 8.40 -14.17
CA SER A 200 -12.57 8.67 -13.94
C SER A 200 -12.32 10.03 -13.31
N ASP A 201 -13.10 11.04 -13.71
CA ASP A 201 -12.93 12.41 -13.23
C ASP A 201 -13.31 12.53 -11.77
N MET A 202 -14.41 11.92 -11.34
CA MET A 202 -14.81 11.85 -9.93
C MET A 202 -13.74 11.12 -9.08
N LEU A 203 -13.28 9.97 -9.58
CA LEU A 203 -12.24 9.18 -8.92
C LEU A 203 -10.96 9.99 -8.71
N PHE A 204 -10.51 10.68 -9.76
CA PHE A 204 -9.28 11.46 -9.72
C PHE A 204 -9.44 12.70 -8.84
N TYR A 205 -10.55 13.42 -8.98
CA TYR A 205 -10.86 14.57 -8.13
C TYR A 205 -10.89 14.17 -6.65
N THR A 206 -11.69 13.16 -6.27
CA THR A 206 -11.78 12.71 -4.87
C THR A 206 -10.43 12.23 -4.35
N THR A 207 -9.68 11.47 -5.14
CA THR A 207 -8.35 11.00 -4.75
C THR A 207 -7.40 12.18 -4.48
N ILE A 208 -7.42 13.23 -5.29
CA ILE A 208 -6.55 14.42 -5.13
C ILE A 208 -7.01 15.26 -3.94
N GLU A 209 -8.31 15.50 -3.79
CA GLU A 209 -8.86 16.30 -2.68
C GLU A 209 -8.55 15.69 -1.30
N LEU A 210 -8.56 14.36 -1.18
CA LEU A 210 -8.21 13.67 0.06
C LEU A 210 -6.76 13.92 0.52
N TRP A 211 -5.90 14.47 -0.36
CA TRP A 211 -4.49 14.79 -0.04
C TRP A 211 -4.22 16.29 0.13
N ARG A 212 -5.23 17.13 -0.04
CA ARG A 212 -5.09 18.60 0.14
C ARG A 212 -5.23 19.09 1.58
N ILE A 213 -5.34 18.16 2.52
CA ILE A 213 -5.47 18.44 3.96
C ILE A 213 -4.13 18.80 4.58
#